data_2194865c774818f843790989958b06da
#
_entry.id   2194865c774818f843790989958b06da
#
_cell.length_a   1.000
_cell.length_b   1.000
_cell.length_c   1.000
_cell.angle_alpha   90.00
_cell.angle_beta   90.00
_cell.angle_gamma   90.00
#
_symmetry.space_group_name_H-M   'P 1'
#
loop_
_entity.id
_entity.type
_entity.pdbx_description
1 polymer ?
#
loop_
_entity_poly.entity_id
_entity_poly.type
_entity_poly.pdbx_seq_one_letter_code
_entity_poly.pdbx_strand_id
1 'polypeptide(L)'
;MGIGDEKTASVLVGIAVAEMQHLDILGKMLYGLGADPVFTRMPPYRCDFYSSSFVNYSRTPKKMLLDDLAGEMTAIKEYREMLRVLNNEEIAATIERIVLDEELHVKVLKDRLYEICPQGNF
;
A
#
# COMPACT_ATOMS: atom_id res chain seq x y z
N MET A 1 10.03 -0.80 24.61
CA MET A 1 9.08 -0.10 23.73
C MET A 1 7.99 0.56 24.54
N GLY A 2 7.59 1.76 24.19
CA GLY A 2 6.47 2.44 24.81
C GLY A 2 5.13 2.08 24.16
N ILE A 3 4.02 2.47 24.81
CA ILE A 3 2.66 2.27 24.32
C ILE A 3 2.49 2.86 22.91
N GLY A 4 3.16 4.01 22.64
CA GLY A 4 3.11 4.65 21.32
C GLY A 4 3.67 3.78 20.21
N ASP A 5 4.72 3.01 20.49
CA ASP A 5 5.32 2.11 19.52
C ASP A 5 4.42 0.92 19.23
N GLU A 6 3.74 0.39 20.26
CA GLU A 6 2.79 -0.71 20.10
C GLU A 6 1.60 -0.29 19.25
N LYS A 7 1.08 0.90 19.47
CA LYS A 7 -0.04 1.45 18.70
C LYS A 7 0.36 1.67 17.24
N THR A 8 1.54 2.21 17.00
CA THR A 8 2.07 2.37 15.65
C THR A 8 2.26 1.03 14.97
N ALA A 9 2.83 0.05 15.66
CA ALA A 9 2.98 -1.31 15.14
C ALA A 9 1.61 -1.92 14.76
N SER A 10 0.59 -1.76 15.60
CA SER A 10 -0.76 -2.24 15.29
C SER A 10 -1.34 -1.61 14.04
N VAL A 11 -1.17 -0.31 13.87
CA VAL A 11 -1.61 0.41 12.66
C VAL A 11 -0.92 -0.16 11.42
N LEU A 12 0.40 -0.30 11.47
CA LEU A 12 1.18 -0.80 10.32
C LEU A 12 0.85 -2.25 9.99
N VAL A 13 0.66 -3.10 11.00
CA VAL A 13 0.28 -4.51 10.78
C VAL A 13 -1.11 -4.60 10.16
N GLY A 14 -2.07 -3.79 10.63
CA GLY A 14 -3.41 -3.76 10.07
C GLY A 14 -3.42 -3.40 8.60
N ILE A 15 -2.62 -2.40 8.23
CA ILE A 15 -2.45 -2.00 6.83
C ILE A 15 -1.79 -3.11 6.03
N ALA A 16 -0.72 -3.73 6.56
CA ALA A 16 -0.03 -4.83 5.88
C ALA A 16 -0.96 -6.00 5.58
N VAL A 17 -1.84 -6.36 6.52
CA VAL A 17 -2.84 -7.41 6.30
C VAL A 17 -3.79 -7.04 5.17
N ALA A 18 -4.27 -5.79 5.13
CA ALA A 18 -5.13 -5.31 4.05
C ALA A 18 -4.41 -5.36 2.70
N GLU A 19 -3.13 -4.98 2.67
CA GLU A 19 -2.31 -5.06 1.45
C GLU A 19 -2.16 -6.48 0.94
N MET A 20 -2.00 -7.44 1.84
CA MET A 20 -1.96 -8.86 1.45
C MET A 20 -3.28 -9.32 0.84
N GLN A 21 -4.41 -8.83 1.36
CA GLN A 21 -5.73 -9.10 0.79
C GLN A 21 -5.88 -8.49 -0.60
N HIS A 22 -5.43 -7.25 -0.80
CA HIS A 22 -5.42 -6.59 -2.12
C HIS A 22 -4.58 -7.39 -3.11
N LEU A 23 -3.40 -7.83 -2.69
CA LEU A 23 -2.52 -8.64 -3.53
C LEU A 23 -3.20 -9.95 -3.97
N ASP A 24 -3.90 -10.62 -3.05
CA ASP A 24 -4.65 -11.84 -3.35
C ASP A 24 -5.76 -11.56 -4.35
N ILE A 25 -6.53 -10.50 -4.15
CA ILE A 25 -7.61 -10.11 -5.07
C ILE A 25 -7.07 -9.82 -6.47
N LEU A 26 -6.02 -9.02 -6.55
CA LEU A 26 -5.41 -8.65 -7.84
C LEU A 26 -4.79 -9.87 -8.54
N GLY A 27 -4.14 -10.74 -7.77
CA GLY A 27 -3.59 -11.98 -8.30
C GLY A 27 -4.65 -12.89 -8.90
N LYS A 28 -5.77 -13.05 -8.21
CA LYS A 28 -6.90 -13.84 -8.71
C LYS A 28 -7.53 -13.23 -9.97
N MET A 29 -7.60 -11.91 -10.02
CA MET A 29 -8.09 -11.21 -11.22
C MET A 29 -7.18 -11.46 -12.42
N LEU A 30 -5.88 -11.34 -12.24
CA LEU A 30 -4.90 -11.61 -13.30
C LEU A 30 -4.99 -13.05 -13.79
N TYR A 31 -5.08 -14.00 -12.86
CA TYR A 31 -5.24 -15.41 -13.20
C TYR A 31 -6.53 -15.66 -14.01
N GLY A 32 -7.64 -15.03 -13.60
CA GLY A 32 -8.92 -15.12 -14.31
C GLY A 32 -8.86 -14.52 -15.71
N LEU A 33 -7.93 -13.59 -15.97
CA LEU A 33 -7.69 -13.01 -17.29
C LEU A 33 -6.69 -13.83 -18.13
N GLY A 34 -6.20 -14.95 -17.60
CA GLY A 34 -5.26 -15.80 -18.29
C GLY A 34 -3.79 -15.38 -18.14
N ALA A 35 -3.50 -14.49 -17.21
CA ALA A 35 -2.14 -14.04 -16.93
C ALA A 35 -1.63 -14.66 -15.63
N ASP A 36 -0.34 -14.99 -15.59
CA ASP A 36 0.29 -15.44 -14.35
C ASP A 36 0.64 -14.22 -13.48
N PRO A 37 0.24 -14.20 -12.20
CA PRO A 37 0.67 -13.11 -11.32
C PRO A 37 2.18 -13.13 -11.13
N VAL A 38 2.80 -11.96 -11.32
CA VAL A 38 4.25 -11.80 -11.16
C VAL A 38 4.51 -10.68 -10.15
N PHE A 39 5.16 -11.04 -9.03
CA PHE A 39 5.44 -10.13 -7.94
C PHE A 39 6.88 -9.62 -7.99
N THR A 40 7.26 -9.10 -9.14
CA THR A 40 8.60 -8.60 -9.39
C THR A 40 8.54 -7.35 -10.27
N ARG A 41 9.67 -6.67 -10.39
CA ARG A 41 9.76 -5.54 -11.31
C ARG A 41 9.59 -5.99 -12.75
N MET A 42 9.17 -5.03 -13.58
CA MET A 42 9.13 -5.22 -15.03
C MET A 42 10.52 -5.63 -15.55
N PRO A 43 10.61 -6.48 -16.59
CA PRO A 43 11.90 -6.81 -17.16
C PRO A 43 12.72 -5.56 -17.46
N PRO A 44 14.05 -5.59 -17.29
CA PRO A 44 14.89 -6.77 -17.03
C PRO A 44 15.10 -7.14 -15.56
N TYR A 45 14.34 -6.59 -14.64
CA TYR A 45 14.53 -6.72 -13.18
C TYR A 45 13.85 -7.95 -12.56
N ARG A 46 13.67 -9.00 -13.30
CA ARG A 46 12.89 -10.18 -12.92
C ARG A 46 13.37 -10.93 -11.68
N CYS A 47 14.58 -10.70 -11.22
CA CYS A 47 15.15 -11.36 -10.05
C CYS A 47 15.06 -10.52 -8.79
N ASP A 48 14.37 -9.39 -8.84
CA ASP A 48 14.43 -8.37 -7.80
C ASP A 48 13.27 -8.42 -6.80
N PHE A 49 12.53 -9.51 -6.73
CA PHE A 49 11.39 -9.61 -5.81
C PHE A 49 11.78 -9.28 -4.37
N TYR A 50 12.92 -9.77 -3.90
CA TYR A 50 13.47 -9.48 -2.59
C TYR A 50 14.69 -8.56 -2.62
N SER A 51 14.82 -7.77 -3.67
CA SER A 51 15.90 -6.80 -3.75
C SER A 51 15.81 -5.77 -2.63
N SER A 52 16.96 -5.39 -2.08
CA SER A 52 17.02 -4.36 -1.04
C SER A 52 16.50 -3.00 -1.52
N SER A 53 16.41 -2.77 -2.83
CA SER A 53 15.84 -1.55 -3.39
C SER A 53 14.33 -1.41 -3.14
N PHE A 54 13.63 -2.51 -2.78
CA PHE A 54 12.21 -2.50 -2.43
C PHE A 54 11.96 -2.45 -0.93
N VAL A 55 13.00 -2.62 -0.12
CA VAL A 55 12.87 -2.71 1.33
C VAL A 55 13.29 -1.37 1.94
N ASN A 56 12.41 -0.80 2.75
CA ASN A 56 12.69 0.41 3.47
C ASN A 56 13.10 0.05 4.91
N TYR A 57 14.35 0.34 5.27
CA TYR A 57 14.90 0.02 6.58
C TYR A 57 14.73 1.14 7.58
N SER A 58 13.54 1.73 7.63
CA SER A 58 13.21 2.77 8.60
C SER A 58 13.14 2.19 10.01
N ARG A 59 13.72 2.92 10.99
CA ARG A 59 13.76 2.47 12.38
C ARG A 59 12.90 3.30 13.32
N THR A 60 12.50 4.50 12.92
CA THR A 60 11.66 5.35 13.76
C THR A 60 10.21 5.20 13.36
N PRO A 61 9.28 5.22 14.34
CA PRO A 61 7.85 5.15 14.03
C PRO A 61 7.40 6.24 13.07
N LYS A 62 7.88 7.47 13.26
CA LYS A 62 7.55 8.59 12.38
C LYS A 62 7.96 8.30 10.94
N LYS A 63 9.18 7.83 10.73
CA LYS A 63 9.68 7.56 9.38
C LYS A 63 8.93 6.41 8.72
N MET A 64 8.64 5.37 9.48
CA MET A 64 7.86 4.23 8.97
C MET A 64 6.46 4.67 8.51
N LEU A 65 5.80 5.50 9.30
CA LEU A 65 4.48 6.04 8.95
C LEU A 65 4.55 6.94 7.71
N LEU A 66 5.58 7.79 7.62
CA LEU A 66 5.76 8.68 6.45
C LEU A 66 6.04 7.89 5.19
N ASP A 67 6.85 6.84 5.27
CA ASP A 67 7.17 6.00 4.13
C ASP A 67 5.92 5.25 3.64
N ASP A 68 5.14 4.69 4.57
CA ASP A 68 3.88 4.04 4.23
C ASP A 68 2.88 5.03 3.63
N LEU A 69 2.77 6.21 4.21
CA LEU A 69 1.89 7.25 3.69
C LEU A 69 2.24 7.62 2.24
N ALA A 70 3.52 7.79 1.94
CA ALA A 70 3.97 8.08 0.58
C ALA A 70 3.62 6.93 -0.37
N GLY A 71 3.77 5.68 0.07
CA GLY A 71 3.41 4.50 -0.70
C GLY A 71 1.92 4.44 -1.02
N GLU A 72 1.07 4.71 -0.02
CA GLU A 72 -0.38 4.73 -0.21
C GLU A 72 -0.81 5.81 -1.20
N MET A 73 -0.25 7.00 -1.09
CA MET A 73 -0.57 8.11 -2.00
C MET A 73 -0.15 7.79 -3.43
N THR A 74 0.99 7.15 -3.61
CA THR A 74 1.44 6.68 -4.93
C THR A 74 0.49 5.61 -5.48
N ALA A 75 0.11 4.64 -4.68
CA ALA A 75 -0.81 3.58 -5.08
C ALA A 75 -2.16 4.15 -5.54
N ILE A 76 -2.73 5.08 -4.77
CA ILE A 76 -4.00 5.75 -5.13
C ILE A 76 -3.88 6.41 -6.50
N LYS A 77 -2.81 7.14 -6.73
CA LYS A 77 -2.57 7.81 -8.00
C LYS A 77 -2.52 6.81 -9.15
N GLU A 78 -1.77 5.73 -8.98
CA GLU A 78 -1.60 4.70 -10.00
C GLU A 78 -2.92 3.98 -10.30
N TYR A 79 -3.69 3.62 -9.28
CA TYR A 79 -5.01 3.01 -9.45
C TYR A 79 -5.98 3.94 -10.18
N ARG A 80 -5.97 5.22 -9.86
CA ARG A 80 -6.83 6.20 -10.53
C ARG A 80 -6.45 6.39 -12.00
N GLU A 81 -5.18 6.37 -12.31
CA GLU A 81 -4.71 6.41 -13.70
C GLU A 81 -5.15 5.15 -14.46
N MET A 82 -5.05 3.99 -13.82
CA MET A 82 -5.52 2.73 -14.39
C MET A 82 -7.03 2.77 -14.67
N LEU A 83 -7.83 3.30 -13.75
CA LEU A 83 -9.29 3.42 -13.92
C LEU A 83 -9.68 4.25 -15.14
N ARG A 84 -8.86 5.20 -15.56
CA ARG A 84 -9.15 6.03 -16.73
C ARG A 84 -9.13 5.27 -18.04
N VAL A 85 -8.38 4.16 -18.08
CA VAL A 85 -8.17 3.39 -19.31
C VAL A 85 -8.85 2.02 -19.29
N LEU A 86 -9.42 1.62 -18.14
CA LEU A 86 -10.11 0.34 -18.03
C LEU A 86 -11.50 0.40 -18.67
N ASN A 87 -11.81 -0.59 -19.49
CA ASN A 87 -13.16 -0.76 -20.08
C ASN A 87 -13.92 -1.92 -19.47
N ASN A 88 -13.36 -2.66 -18.53
CA ASN A 88 -14.02 -3.77 -17.86
C ASN A 88 -14.64 -3.27 -16.56
N GLU A 89 -15.97 -3.27 -16.49
CA GLU A 89 -16.71 -2.73 -15.34
C GLU A 89 -16.43 -3.51 -14.05
N GLU A 90 -16.31 -4.82 -14.14
CA GLU A 90 -16.05 -5.67 -12.96
C GLU A 90 -14.67 -5.39 -12.38
N ILE A 91 -13.66 -5.30 -13.23
CA ILE A 91 -12.29 -4.98 -12.81
C ILE A 91 -12.24 -3.55 -12.25
N ALA A 92 -12.88 -2.60 -12.93
CA ALA A 92 -12.92 -1.22 -12.47
C ALA A 92 -13.58 -1.11 -11.08
N ALA A 93 -14.69 -1.81 -10.84
CA ALA A 93 -15.35 -1.81 -9.55
C ALA A 93 -14.44 -2.35 -8.44
N THR A 94 -13.68 -3.41 -8.72
CA THR A 94 -12.73 -3.97 -7.77
C THR A 94 -11.61 -2.98 -7.46
N ILE A 95 -11.05 -2.34 -8.48
CA ILE A 95 -10.00 -1.32 -8.29
C ILE A 95 -10.53 -0.13 -7.49
N GLU A 96 -11.75 0.34 -7.79
CA GLU A 96 -12.39 1.42 -7.03
C GLU A 96 -12.54 1.06 -5.55
N ARG A 97 -12.88 -0.19 -5.26
CA ARG A 97 -12.99 -0.66 -3.87
C ARG A 97 -11.63 -0.64 -3.18
N ILE A 98 -10.58 -1.06 -3.88
CA ILE A 98 -9.22 -1.01 -3.33
C ILE A 98 -8.82 0.45 -3.06
N VAL A 99 -9.12 1.37 -3.96
CA VAL A 99 -8.83 2.81 -3.76
C VAL A 99 -9.47 3.33 -2.48
N LEU A 100 -10.70 2.94 -2.17
CA LEU A 100 -11.35 3.35 -0.93
C LEU A 100 -10.59 2.86 0.31
N ASP A 101 -10.08 1.63 0.26
CA ASP A 101 -9.25 1.10 1.35
C ASP A 101 -7.94 1.89 1.49
N GLU A 102 -7.28 2.21 0.37
CA GLU A 102 -6.05 3.00 0.39
C GLU A 102 -6.29 4.42 0.94
N GLU A 103 -7.42 5.04 0.60
CA GLU A 103 -7.80 6.33 1.16
C GLU A 103 -8.00 6.26 2.67
N LEU A 104 -8.60 5.17 3.16
CA LEU A 104 -8.73 4.92 4.59
C LEU A 104 -7.35 4.75 5.26
N HIS A 105 -6.45 4.02 4.61
CA HIS A 105 -5.08 3.86 5.10
C HIS A 105 -4.36 5.21 5.22
N VAL A 106 -4.51 6.07 4.22
CA VAL A 106 -3.95 7.44 4.27
C VAL A 106 -4.47 8.17 5.50
N LYS A 107 -5.79 8.11 5.76
CA LYS A 107 -6.38 8.76 6.92
C LYS A 107 -5.80 8.21 8.22
N VAL A 108 -5.75 6.90 8.37
CA VAL A 108 -5.24 6.23 9.57
C VAL A 108 -3.77 6.59 9.82
N LEU A 109 -2.97 6.60 8.77
CA LEU A 109 -1.54 6.96 8.87
C LEU A 109 -1.36 8.42 9.28
N LYS A 110 -2.13 9.33 8.68
CA LYS A 110 -2.08 10.74 9.05
C LYS A 110 -2.54 10.97 10.50
N ASP A 111 -3.62 10.33 10.92
CA ASP A 111 -4.12 10.45 12.29
C ASP A 111 -3.04 9.99 13.28
N ARG A 112 -2.37 8.88 12.97
CA ARG A 112 -1.29 8.37 13.82
C ARG A 112 -0.08 9.32 13.84
N LEU A 113 0.28 9.89 12.70
CA LEU A 113 1.36 10.89 12.61
C LEU A 113 1.05 12.11 13.47
N TYR A 114 -0.17 12.62 13.44
CA TYR A 114 -0.57 13.74 14.29
C TYR A 114 -0.55 13.40 15.77
N GLU A 115 -0.85 12.17 16.14
CA GLU A 115 -0.75 11.73 17.54
C GLU A 115 0.68 11.75 18.06
N ILE A 116 1.66 11.34 17.24
CA ILE A 116 3.07 11.30 17.64
C ILE A 116 3.82 12.59 17.33
N CYS A 117 3.25 13.45 16.49
CA CYS A 117 3.84 14.73 16.09
C CYS A 117 2.73 15.79 16.00
N PRO A 118 2.20 16.26 17.16
CA PRO A 118 1.01 17.12 17.19
C PRO A 118 1.16 18.45 16.45
N GLN A 119 2.39 18.94 16.25
CA GLN A 119 2.65 20.18 15.51
C GLN A 119 2.43 20.01 14.00
N GLY A 120 2.23 18.78 13.53
CA GLY A 120 2.09 18.51 12.10
C GLY A 120 3.36 18.78 11.31
N ASN A 121 4.48 18.81 11.98
CA ASN A 121 5.77 19.14 11.40
C ASN A 121 6.54 17.86 11.02
N PHE A 122 6.09 17.25 9.97
CA PHE A 122 6.69 16.00 9.47
C PHE A 122 6.81 15.98 7.95
#